data_58b88e3309f152506b7bbbf1a26cdaa5
#
_entry.id   58b88e3309f152506b7bbbf1a26cdaa5
#
_cell.length_a   1.000
_cell.length_b   1.000
_cell.length_c   1.000
_cell.angle_alpha   90.00
_cell.angle_beta   90.00
_cell.angle_gamma   90.00
#
_symmetry.space_group_name_H-M   'P 1'
#
loop_
_entity.id
_entity.type
_entity.pdbx_description
1 polymer ?
#
loop_
_entity_poly.entity_id
_entity_poly.type
_entity_poly.pdbx_seq_one_letter_code
_entity_poly.pdbx_strand_id
1 'polypeptide(L)'
;MKPVPLAPQSAGAGTGRRIRELPDELVSQIAAGEVVERPASVVRELVDNALDAGATQVTVRLAAGGVRSISVEDDGAGIPVEDLPLALTRHATSKIASLAELESVVTMGFRGEALAAIASVSELTLTTRTHDAAHAWRLHARSGELGPAARAMGTTVEVQELFFSTPARRKFLKTDATELAHALEAVRRHALARPEVGFAVWHDGRLVAQIRPGLEPLSLIHISEPTRRTPISYAVFCLK
;
A
#
# COMPACT_ATOMS: atom_id res chain seq x y z
N MET A 1 -30.32 73.29 16.37
CA MET A 1 -29.45 72.13 16.38
C MET A 1 -30.30 70.90 16.14
N LYS A 2 -30.15 70.23 14.97
CA LYS A 2 -30.86 68.99 14.65
C LYS A 2 -29.98 67.83 15.06
N PRO A 3 -30.49 66.75 15.66
CA PRO A 3 -29.70 65.58 16.02
C PRO A 3 -29.35 64.76 14.78
N VAL A 4 -28.08 64.37 14.72
CA VAL A 4 -27.50 63.49 13.68
C VAL A 4 -28.01 62.06 13.96
N PRO A 5 -28.51 61.33 12.94
CA PRO A 5 -28.91 59.92 13.16
C PRO A 5 -27.66 59.04 13.24
N LEU A 6 -27.58 58.21 14.32
CA LEU A 6 -26.61 57.14 14.44
C LEU A 6 -26.89 56.10 13.35
N ALA A 7 -25.82 55.78 12.55
CA ALA A 7 -25.86 54.67 11.65
C ALA A 7 -25.97 53.31 12.38
N PRO A 8 -26.71 52.34 11.85
CA PRO A 8 -26.82 51.03 12.47
C PRO A 8 -25.47 50.30 12.38
N GLN A 9 -24.94 49.90 13.52
CA GLN A 9 -23.81 49.00 13.61
C GLN A 9 -24.18 47.65 12.99
N SER A 10 -23.53 47.32 11.88
CA SER A 10 -23.63 46.00 11.27
C SER A 10 -23.08 44.96 12.27
N ALA A 11 -23.99 44.16 12.82
CA ALA A 11 -23.65 42.97 13.58
C ALA A 11 -22.83 42.03 12.68
N GLY A 12 -21.57 41.84 13.04
CA GLY A 12 -20.69 40.90 12.36
C GLY A 12 -21.32 39.51 12.40
N ALA A 13 -21.72 39.03 11.23
CA ALA A 13 -22.16 37.65 11.08
C ALA A 13 -20.97 36.73 11.38
N GLY A 14 -20.99 36.08 12.53
CA GLY A 14 -20.06 35.04 12.90
C GLY A 14 -20.12 33.95 11.82
N THR A 15 -19.02 33.80 11.07
CA THR A 15 -18.84 32.75 10.05
C THR A 15 -18.53 31.41 10.72
N GLY A 16 -19.37 31.00 11.65
CA GLY A 16 -19.32 29.65 12.18
C GLY A 16 -19.75 28.68 11.06
N ARG A 17 -18.82 27.89 10.53
CA ARG A 17 -19.16 26.81 9.61
C ARG A 17 -20.14 25.86 10.31
N ARG A 18 -21.31 25.68 9.74
CA ARG A 18 -22.29 24.71 10.27
C ARG A 18 -21.73 23.29 10.10
N ILE A 19 -21.99 22.43 11.10
CA ILE A 19 -21.74 21.00 11.02
C ILE A 19 -22.55 20.44 9.86
N ARG A 20 -21.91 19.64 9.02
CA ARG A 20 -22.52 18.98 7.85
C ARG A 20 -22.05 17.53 7.82
N GLU A 21 -22.93 16.65 7.38
CA GLU A 21 -22.57 15.29 7.01
C GLU A 21 -21.63 15.33 5.78
N LEU A 22 -20.57 14.54 5.81
CA LEU A 22 -19.59 14.49 4.72
C LEU A 22 -20.08 13.50 3.65
N PRO A 23 -19.83 13.77 2.36
CA PRO A 23 -20.05 12.78 1.30
C PRO A 23 -19.22 11.52 1.55
N ASP A 24 -19.76 10.35 1.21
CA ASP A 24 -19.12 9.05 1.41
C ASP A 24 -17.72 8.95 0.79
N GLU A 25 -17.53 9.59 -0.36
CA GLU A 25 -16.22 9.66 -1.02
C GLU A 25 -15.19 10.38 -0.15
N LEU A 26 -15.58 11.50 0.46
CA LEU A 26 -14.68 12.27 1.33
C LEU A 26 -14.41 11.53 2.65
N VAL A 27 -15.44 10.86 3.24
CA VAL A 27 -15.26 9.97 4.38
C VAL A 27 -14.27 8.86 4.04
N SER A 28 -14.38 8.29 2.82
CA SER A 28 -13.48 7.26 2.31
C SER A 28 -12.04 7.74 2.21
N GLN A 29 -11.82 8.93 1.67
CA GLN A 29 -10.49 9.51 1.54
C GLN A 29 -9.87 9.89 2.88
N ILE A 30 -10.67 10.31 3.86
CA ILE A 30 -10.20 10.61 5.24
C ILE A 30 -9.77 9.32 5.91
N ALA A 31 -10.63 8.30 5.93
CA ALA A 31 -10.34 6.98 6.51
C ALA A 31 -9.15 6.28 5.83
N ALA A 32 -9.05 6.40 4.49
CA ALA A 32 -7.87 5.91 3.77
C ALA A 32 -6.56 6.52 4.27
N GLY A 33 -6.60 7.71 4.86
CA GLY A 33 -5.43 8.36 5.42
C GLY A 33 -4.88 7.74 6.69
N GLU A 34 -5.69 6.99 7.39
CA GLU A 34 -5.27 6.24 8.57
C GLU A 34 -4.59 4.92 8.18
N VAL A 35 -4.94 4.37 7.01
CA VAL A 35 -4.40 3.10 6.49
C VAL A 35 -3.24 3.34 5.54
N VAL A 36 -3.37 4.32 4.63
CA VAL A 36 -2.41 4.59 3.54
C VAL A 36 -1.76 5.96 3.75
N GLU A 37 -0.62 5.99 4.41
CA GLU A 37 0.16 7.22 4.62
C GLU A 37 1.19 7.45 3.50
N ARG A 38 1.74 6.38 2.93
CA ARG A 38 2.84 6.38 1.94
C ARG A 38 2.87 5.11 1.11
N PRO A 39 3.69 5.05 0.02
CA PRO A 39 3.86 3.84 -0.79
C PRO A 39 4.20 2.59 0.01
N ALA A 40 5.06 2.69 1.02
CA ALA A 40 5.42 1.56 1.89
C ALA A 40 4.23 0.98 2.66
N SER A 41 3.23 1.79 3.03
CA SER A 41 2.00 1.30 3.67
C SER A 41 1.20 0.44 2.70
N VAL A 42 1.09 0.85 1.43
CA VAL A 42 0.45 0.05 0.37
C VAL A 42 1.18 -1.27 0.17
N VAL A 43 2.51 -1.23 0.04
CA VAL A 43 3.33 -2.44 -0.12
C VAL A 43 3.11 -3.39 1.04
N ARG A 44 3.11 -2.89 2.28
CA ARG A 44 2.87 -3.72 3.48
C ARG A 44 1.53 -4.43 3.42
N GLU A 45 0.44 -3.69 3.22
CA GLU A 45 -0.91 -4.28 3.18
C GLU A 45 -1.07 -5.32 2.06
N LEU A 46 -0.49 -5.05 0.87
CA LEU A 46 -0.57 -5.97 -0.26
C LEU A 46 0.30 -7.22 -0.05
N VAL A 47 1.47 -7.09 0.57
CA VAL A 47 2.31 -8.23 0.94
C VAL A 47 1.65 -9.05 2.04
N ASP A 48 1.04 -8.43 3.07
CA ASP A 48 0.26 -9.12 4.10
C ASP A 48 -0.86 -9.96 3.46
N ASN A 49 -1.58 -9.41 2.48
CA ASN A 49 -2.61 -10.13 1.75
C ASN A 49 -2.06 -11.32 0.95
N ALA A 50 -0.91 -11.14 0.29
CA ALA A 50 -0.24 -12.22 -0.44
C ALA A 50 0.18 -13.38 0.49
N LEU A 51 0.75 -13.06 1.65
CA LEU A 51 1.14 -14.04 2.65
C LEU A 51 -0.05 -14.78 3.26
N ASP A 52 -1.15 -14.06 3.53
CA ASP A 52 -2.40 -14.64 4.01
C ASP A 52 -3.06 -15.56 2.95
N ALA A 53 -2.83 -15.29 1.66
CA ALA A 53 -3.25 -16.16 0.55
C ALA A 53 -2.33 -17.39 0.37
N GLY A 54 -1.33 -17.57 1.22
CA GLY A 54 -0.41 -18.71 1.17
C GLY A 54 0.64 -18.61 0.07
N ALA A 55 1.02 -17.39 -0.34
CA ALA A 55 2.05 -17.19 -1.34
C ALA A 55 3.40 -17.76 -0.92
N THR A 56 4.11 -18.37 -1.85
CA THR A 56 5.50 -18.83 -1.72
C THR A 56 6.49 -17.88 -2.40
N GLN A 57 6.01 -17.07 -3.34
CA GLN A 57 6.78 -16.06 -4.06
C GLN A 57 5.98 -14.76 -4.15
N VAL A 58 6.60 -13.66 -3.78
CA VAL A 58 6.02 -12.33 -3.88
C VAL A 58 6.97 -11.42 -4.67
N THR A 59 6.45 -10.80 -5.73
CA THR A 59 7.19 -9.81 -6.52
C THR A 59 6.57 -8.43 -6.36
N VAL A 60 7.37 -7.47 -5.93
CA VAL A 60 6.99 -6.06 -5.78
C VAL A 60 7.67 -5.24 -6.87
N ARG A 61 6.92 -4.50 -7.66
CA ARG A 61 7.46 -3.57 -8.66
C ARG A 61 7.01 -2.16 -8.32
N LEU A 62 7.96 -1.24 -8.29
CA LEU A 62 7.75 0.16 -7.93
C LEU A 62 8.25 1.06 -9.07
N ALA A 63 7.52 2.15 -9.33
CA ALA A 63 7.99 3.23 -10.18
C ALA A 63 7.87 4.58 -9.44
N ALA A 64 8.91 5.42 -9.57
CA ALA A 64 9.01 6.69 -8.87
C ALA A 64 8.79 6.51 -7.35
N GLY A 65 9.54 5.61 -6.71
CA GLY A 65 9.41 5.31 -5.27
C GLY A 65 8.06 4.68 -4.88
N GLY A 66 7.23 4.27 -5.84
CA GLY A 66 5.87 3.75 -5.64
C GLY A 66 4.76 4.81 -5.76
N VAL A 67 5.09 6.06 -6.04
CA VAL A 67 4.10 7.13 -6.22
C VAL A 67 3.38 6.98 -7.55
N ARG A 68 4.12 6.68 -8.63
CA ARG A 68 3.56 6.49 -9.98
C ARG A 68 2.90 5.13 -10.13
N SER A 69 3.58 4.07 -9.68
CA SER A 69 2.97 2.74 -9.65
C SER A 69 3.57 1.84 -8.59
N ILE A 70 2.71 0.98 -8.05
CA ILE A 70 3.05 -0.16 -7.21
C ILE A 70 2.35 -1.36 -7.81
N SER A 71 3.08 -2.45 -8.05
CA SER A 71 2.49 -3.74 -8.43
C SER A 71 3.01 -4.79 -7.46
N VAL A 72 2.10 -5.52 -6.84
CA VAL A 72 2.41 -6.68 -6.01
C VAL A 72 1.78 -7.90 -6.65
N GLU A 73 2.62 -8.88 -6.96
CA GLU A 73 2.27 -10.13 -7.61
C GLU A 73 2.66 -11.29 -6.70
N ASP A 74 1.72 -12.22 -6.48
CA ASP A 74 1.88 -13.41 -5.67
C ASP A 74 1.46 -14.67 -6.43
N ASP A 75 1.87 -15.82 -5.96
CA ASP A 75 1.51 -17.16 -6.42
C ASP A 75 0.54 -17.88 -5.47
N GLY A 76 -0.17 -17.12 -4.62
CA GLY A 76 -1.11 -17.65 -3.63
C GLY A 76 -2.39 -18.23 -4.23
N ALA A 77 -3.38 -18.50 -3.39
CA ALA A 77 -4.63 -19.17 -3.77
C ALA A 77 -5.48 -18.42 -4.81
N GLY A 78 -5.25 -17.11 -4.97
CA GLY A 78 -6.10 -16.25 -5.80
C GLY A 78 -7.42 -15.89 -5.12
N ILE A 79 -8.24 -15.10 -5.82
CA ILE A 79 -9.56 -14.64 -5.35
C ILE A 79 -10.61 -15.20 -6.34
N PRO A 80 -11.67 -15.90 -5.87
CA PRO A 80 -12.79 -16.30 -6.72
C PRO A 80 -13.42 -15.10 -7.44
N VAL A 81 -13.90 -15.30 -8.67
CA VAL A 81 -14.44 -14.18 -9.47
C VAL A 81 -15.66 -13.53 -8.82
N GLU A 82 -16.49 -14.31 -8.14
CA GLU A 82 -17.65 -13.87 -7.38
C GLU A 82 -17.31 -12.97 -6.19
N ASP A 83 -16.11 -13.15 -5.61
CA ASP A 83 -15.62 -12.38 -4.46
C ASP A 83 -14.88 -11.10 -4.86
N LEU A 84 -14.50 -10.94 -6.14
CA LEU A 84 -13.74 -9.79 -6.62
C LEU A 84 -14.41 -8.44 -6.31
N PRO A 85 -15.73 -8.24 -6.55
CA PRO A 85 -16.39 -7.00 -6.19
C PRO A 85 -16.41 -6.76 -4.68
N LEU A 86 -16.55 -7.84 -3.88
CA LEU A 86 -16.54 -7.77 -2.41
C LEU A 86 -15.15 -7.39 -1.88
N ALA A 87 -14.07 -7.83 -2.52
CA ALA A 87 -12.70 -7.52 -2.11
C ALA A 87 -12.39 -6.01 -2.10
N LEU A 88 -13.16 -5.20 -2.86
CA LEU A 88 -13.08 -3.74 -2.89
C LEU A 88 -14.11 -3.04 -2.00
N THR A 89 -14.97 -3.81 -1.30
CA THR A 89 -15.98 -3.27 -0.40
C THR A 89 -15.40 -3.12 1.01
N ARG A 90 -15.75 -2.02 1.68
CA ARG A 90 -15.33 -1.81 3.06
C ARG A 90 -15.97 -2.82 3.99
N HIS A 91 -15.22 -3.22 5.00
CA HIS A 91 -15.67 -4.19 6.03
C HIS A 91 -15.96 -5.58 5.46
N ALA A 92 -15.56 -5.86 4.19
CA ALA A 92 -15.64 -7.19 3.62
C ALA A 92 -14.29 -7.91 3.79
N THR A 93 -14.30 -9.03 4.49
CA THR A 93 -13.10 -9.83 4.75
C THR A 93 -13.46 -11.31 4.78
N SER A 94 -12.57 -12.13 4.24
CA SER A 94 -12.64 -13.60 4.37
C SER A 94 -11.92 -14.12 5.62
N LYS A 95 -11.29 -13.23 6.42
CA LYS A 95 -10.33 -13.60 7.47
C LYS A 95 -10.96 -13.72 8.85
N ILE A 96 -12.11 -13.09 9.07
CA ILE A 96 -12.89 -13.16 10.32
C ILE A 96 -14.39 -13.14 9.99
N ALA A 97 -15.15 -14.02 10.64
CA ALA A 97 -16.60 -14.08 10.54
C ALA A 97 -17.29 -13.89 11.90
N SER A 98 -16.54 -13.90 13.02
CA SER A 98 -17.10 -13.80 14.37
C SER A 98 -16.18 -13.04 15.33
N LEU A 99 -16.75 -12.59 16.45
CA LEU A 99 -16.00 -11.93 17.53
C LEU A 99 -14.97 -12.89 18.17
N ALA A 100 -15.27 -14.17 18.26
CA ALA A 100 -14.36 -15.18 18.79
C ALA A 100 -13.13 -15.37 17.89
N GLU A 101 -13.31 -15.29 16.58
CA GLU A 101 -12.19 -15.31 15.63
C GLU A 101 -11.35 -14.03 15.71
N LEU A 102 -11.96 -12.90 16.03
CA LEU A 102 -11.23 -11.65 16.24
C LEU A 102 -10.28 -11.72 17.45
N GLU A 103 -10.66 -12.45 18.52
CA GLU A 103 -9.82 -12.65 19.71
C GLU A 103 -8.63 -13.61 19.44
N SER A 104 -8.73 -14.44 18.41
CA SER A 104 -7.72 -15.45 18.03
C SER A 104 -7.08 -15.21 16.68
N VAL A 105 -7.06 -13.96 16.19
CA VAL A 105 -6.55 -13.60 14.85
C VAL A 105 -5.10 -14.05 14.67
N VAL A 106 -4.89 -14.94 13.70
CA VAL A 106 -3.58 -15.42 13.26
C VAL A 106 -3.11 -14.71 11.99
N THR A 107 -4.04 -14.08 11.24
CA THR A 107 -3.75 -13.38 9.99
C THR A 107 -3.18 -11.99 10.24
N MET A 108 -2.27 -11.54 9.37
CA MET A 108 -1.65 -10.21 9.46
C MET A 108 -2.64 -9.07 9.17
N GLY A 109 -3.64 -9.31 8.30
CA GLY A 109 -4.73 -8.37 8.00
C GLY A 109 -6.09 -8.95 8.36
N PHE A 110 -6.95 -8.20 9.04
CA PHE A 110 -8.29 -8.67 9.44
C PHE A 110 -9.42 -7.65 9.24
N ARG A 111 -9.10 -6.38 8.96
CA ARG A 111 -10.09 -5.28 8.94
C ARG A 111 -10.94 -5.20 7.68
N GLY A 112 -10.54 -5.86 6.56
CA GLY A 112 -11.27 -5.80 5.29
C GLY A 112 -11.36 -4.38 4.68
N GLU A 113 -10.40 -3.51 4.95
CA GLU A 113 -10.43 -2.11 4.53
C GLU A 113 -9.28 -1.72 3.60
N ALA A 114 -8.19 -2.49 3.58
CA ALA A 114 -6.95 -2.09 2.90
C ALA A 114 -7.16 -1.84 1.40
N LEU A 115 -7.75 -2.77 0.66
CA LEU A 115 -7.98 -2.62 -0.77
C LEU A 115 -8.95 -1.48 -1.09
N ALA A 116 -10.03 -1.33 -0.31
CA ALA A 116 -10.99 -0.23 -0.46
C ALA A 116 -10.33 1.13 -0.17
N ALA A 117 -9.49 1.20 0.87
CA ALA A 117 -8.74 2.41 1.23
C ALA A 117 -7.74 2.79 0.12
N ILE A 118 -6.97 1.83 -0.41
CA ILE A 118 -6.03 2.05 -1.50
C ILE A 118 -6.77 2.52 -2.76
N ALA A 119 -7.87 1.86 -3.13
CA ALA A 119 -8.68 2.20 -4.30
C ALA A 119 -9.28 3.63 -4.22
N SER A 120 -9.58 4.13 -3.01
CA SER A 120 -10.14 5.48 -2.84
C SER A 120 -9.13 6.61 -3.12
N VAL A 121 -7.83 6.32 -3.08
CA VAL A 121 -6.73 7.29 -3.26
C VAL A 121 -5.82 7.00 -4.46
N SER A 122 -6.17 6.01 -5.28
CA SER A 122 -5.38 5.57 -6.44
C SER A 122 -6.26 4.96 -7.53
N GLU A 123 -5.66 4.67 -8.69
CA GLU A 123 -6.25 3.79 -9.71
C GLU A 123 -5.80 2.36 -9.39
N LEU A 124 -6.72 1.53 -8.92
CA LEU A 124 -6.43 0.15 -8.53
C LEU A 124 -7.02 -0.84 -9.51
N THR A 125 -6.21 -1.83 -9.90
CA THR A 125 -6.61 -2.97 -10.73
C THR A 125 -6.22 -4.26 -10.02
N LEU A 126 -7.16 -5.20 -9.93
CA LEU A 126 -6.96 -6.55 -9.45
C LEU A 126 -6.97 -7.51 -10.63
N THR A 127 -5.95 -8.36 -10.75
CA THR A 127 -5.95 -9.49 -11.70
C THR A 127 -5.67 -10.76 -10.92
N THR A 128 -6.55 -11.73 -10.98
CA THR A 128 -6.45 -12.94 -10.14
C THR A 128 -6.87 -14.20 -10.89
N ARG A 129 -6.33 -15.34 -10.46
CA ARG A 129 -6.72 -16.66 -10.93
C ARG A 129 -6.61 -17.65 -9.78
N THR A 130 -7.69 -18.36 -9.48
CA THR A 130 -7.68 -19.49 -8.55
C THR A 130 -7.22 -20.76 -9.28
N HIS A 131 -6.87 -21.80 -8.51
CA HIS A 131 -6.43 -23.09 -9.05
C HIS A 131 -7.45 -23.70 -10.02
N ASP A 132 -8.73 -23.63 -9.68
CA ASP A 132 -9.82 -24.29 -10.43
C ASP A 132 -10.37 -23.44 -11.58
N ALA A 133 -9.94 -22.17 -11.68
CA ALA A 133 -10.41 -21.28 -12.73
C ALA A 133 -9.71 -21.55 -14.08
N ALA A 134 -10.51 -21.64 -15.14
CA ALA A 134 -10.01 -21.86 -16.51
C ALA A 134 -9.12 -20.70 -17.00
N HIS A 135 -9.43 -19.46 -16.59
CA HIS A 135 -8.71 -18.25 -16.95
C HIS A 135 -8.70 -17.25 -15.79
N ALA A 136 -7.85 -16.25 -15.88
CA ALA A 136 -7.82 -15.18 -14.92
C ALA A 136 -8.93 -14.15 -15.15
N TRP A 137 -9.26 -13.40 -14.11
CA TRP A 137 -10.19 -12.29 -14.15
C TRP A 137 -9.48 -10.99 -13.72
N ARG A 138 -9.89 -9.89 -14.34
CA ARG A 138 -9.41 -8.55 -14.01
C ARG A 138 -10.57 -7.67 -13.63
N LEU A 139 -10.43 -6.96 -12.50
CA LEU A 139 -11.37 -5.98 -12.02
C LEU A 139 -10.68 -4.62 -11.91
N HIS A 140 -11.25 -3.61 -12.56
CA HIS A 140 -10.86 -2.21 -12.39
C HIS A 140 -11.70 -1.57 -11.28
N ALA A 141 -11.06 -1.18 -10.17
CA ALA A 141 -11.77 -0.71 -8.99
C ALA A 141 -12.65 0.53 -9.24
N ARG A 142 -12.19 1.45 -10.08
CA ARG A 142 -12.90 2.70 -10.32
C ARG A 142 -14.14 2.54 -11.21
N SER A 143 -14.02 1.77 -12.28
CA SER A 143 -15.14 1.55 -13.23
C SER A 143 -16.04 0.41 -12.80
N GLY A 144 -15.57 -0.50 -11.93
CA GLY A 144 -16.24 -1.75 -11.63
C GLY A 144 -16.20 -2.75 -12.79
N GLU A 145 -15.44 -2.47 -13.86
CA GLU A 145 -15.34 -3.31 -15.03
C GLU A 145 -14.63 -4.61 -14.69
N LEU A 146 -15.34 -5.72 -14.88
CA LEU A 146 -14.85 -7.08 -14.70
C LEU A 146 -14.74 -7.77 -16.07
N GLY A 147 -13.55 -8.27 -16.40
CA GLY A 147 -13.30 -8.94 -17.67
C GLY A 147 -12.28 -10.07 -17.55
N PRO A 148 -12.21 -10.95 -18.56
CA PRO A 148 -11.22 -12.01 -18.61
C PRO A 148 -9.81 -11.45 -18.78
N ALA A 149 -8.82 -12.15 -18.22
CA ALA A 149 -7.43 -11.79 -18.30
C ALA A 149 -6.53 -13.03 -18.45
N ALA A 150 -5.25 -12.81 -18.71
CA ALA A 150 -4.25 -13.87 -18.75
C ALA A 150 -3.30 -13.71 -17.55
N ARG A 151 -3.21 -14.75 -16.72
CA ARG A 151 -2.33 -14.83 -15.57
C ARG A 151 -2.15 -16.30 -15.15
N ALA A 152 -1.02 -16.63 -14.54
CA ALA A 152 -0.82 -17.84 -13.76
C ALA A 152 -1.68 -17.80 -12.49
N MET A 153 -1.73 -18.86 -11.70
CA MET A 153 -2.40 -18.87 -10.39
C MET A 153 -1.84 -17.77 -9.46
N GLY A 154 -2.70 -17.22 -8.60
CA GLY A 154 -2.39 -16.18 -7.62
C GLY A 154 -3.06 -14.84 -7.91
N THR A 155 -2.54 -13.74 -7.36
CA THR A 155 -3.10 -12.39 -7.52
C THR A 155 -2.03 -11.37 -7.91
N THR A 156 -2.39 -10.41 -8.76
CA THR A 156 -1.63 -9.20 -9.04
C THR A 156 -2.51 -8.00 -8.69
N VAL A 157 -2.02 -7.16 -7.80
CA VAL A 157 -2.63 -5.88 -7.47
C VAL A 157 -1.77 -4.77 -8.04
N GLU A 158 -2.34 -3.98 -8.95
CA GLU A 158 -1.69 -2.83 -9.55
C GLU A 158 -2.33 -1.55 -9.03
N VAL A 159 -1.52 -0.67 -8.47
CA VAL A 159 -1.90 0.62 -7.91
C VAL A 159 -1.17 1.70 -8.71
N GLN A 160 -1.90 2.58 -9.37
CA GLN A 160 -1.34 3.65 -10.19
C GLN A 160 -1.73 5.00 -9.63
N GLU A 161 -0.84 6.00 -9.81
CA GLU A 161 -1.05 7.40 -9.46
C GLU A 161 -1.52 7.58 -8.00
N LEU A 162 -0.75 7.04 -7.05
CA LEU A 162 -1.06 7.14 -5.62
C LEU A 162 -1.26 8.61 -5.21
N PHE A 163 -2.37 8.88 -4.50
CA PHE A 163 -2.80 10.21 -4.04
C PHE A 163 -3.15 11.22 -5.16
N PHE A 164 -3.52 10.74 -6.37
CA PHE A 164 -3.95 11.64 -7.44
C PHE A 164 -5.17 12.48 -7.04
N SER A 165 -6.12 11.89 -6.29
CA SER A 165 -7.32 12.55 -5.79
C SER A 165 -7.09 13.40 -4.53
N THR A 166 -5.92 13.28 -3.91
CA THR A 166 -5.56 13.97 -2.66
C THR A 166 -4.23 14.71 -2.76
N PRO A 167 -4.14 15.82 -3.54
CA PRO A 167 -2.88 16.52 -3.83
C PRO A 167 -2.16 17.03 -2.57
N ALA A 168 -2.90 17.34 -1.52
CA ALA A 168 -2.32 17.73 -0.24
C ALA A 168 -1.43 16.63 0.36
N ARG A 169 -1.87 15.35 0.28
CA ARG A 169 -1.08 14.21 0.75
C ARG A 169 0.14 13.96 -0.13
N ARG A 170 -0.02 14.09 -1.45
CA ARG A 170 1.10 13.94 -2.39
C ARG A 170 2.26 14.88 -2.08
N LYS A 171 1.99 16.08 -1.56
CA LYS A 171 3.04 17.06 -1.14
C LYS A 171 3.84 16.63 0.10
N PHE A 172 3.32 15.73 0.92
CA PHE A 172 4.03 15.23 2.10
C PHE A 172 4.94 14.03 1.81
N LEU A 173 4.85 13.44 0.62
CA LEU A 173 5.75 12.37 0.20
C LEU A 173 7.18 12.90 0.12
N LYS A 174 8.12 12.03 0.44
CA LYS A 174 9.55 12.31 0.37
C LYS A 174 10.07 12.08 -1.05
N THR A 175 11.38 12.09 -1.21
CA THR A 175 12.01 11.75 -2.49
C THR A 175 11.78 10.28 -2.84
N ASP A 176 11.80 9.94 -4.12
CA ASP A 176 11.60 8.57 -4.62
C ASP A 176 12.57 7.58 -3.95
N ALA A 177 13.82 7.99 -3.73
CA ALA A 177 14.81 7.17 -3.04
C ALA A 177 14.43 6.89 -1.58
N THR A 178 13.83 7.87 -0.89
CA THR A 178 13.38 7.71 0.50
C THR A 178 12.15 6.80 0.56
N GLU A 179 11.18 6.99 -0.34
CA GLU A 179 9.98 6.13 -0.38
C GLU A 179 10.34 4.69 -0.77
N LEU A 180 11.28 4.51 -1.72
CA LEU A 180 11.84 3.19 -2.04
C LEU A 180 12.48 2.52 -0.81
N ALA A 181 13.29 3.26 -0.04
CA ALA A 181 13.94 2.73 1.16
C ALA A 181 12.91 2.23 2.19
N HIS A 182 11.82 2.98 2.39
CA HIS A 182 10.73 2.56 3.27
C HIS A 182 10.01 1.30 2.75
N ALA A 183 9.76 1.21 1.44
CA ALA A 183 9.14 0.04 0.83
C ALA A 183 10.05 -1.20 0.95
N LEU A 184 11.35 -1.06 0.70
CA LEU A 184 12.33 -2.12 0.88
C LEU A 184 12.39 -2.61 2.34
N GLU A 185 12.35 -1.68 3.29
CA GLU A 185 12.33 -2.04 4.72
C GLU A 185 11.05 -2.81 5.09
N ALA A 186 9.88 -2.42 4.55
CA ALA A 186 8.64 -3.16 4.75
C ALA A 186 8.77 -4.61 4.24
N VAL A 187 9.26 -4.81 3.00
CA VAL A 187 9.45 -6.16 2.44
C VAL A 187 10.47 -6.97 3.26
N ARG A 188 11.57 -6.36 3.71
CA ARG A 188 12.57 -7.05 4.55
C ARG A 188 11.98 -7.57 5.86
N ARG A 189 11.11 -6.79 6.51
CA ARG A 189 10.43 -7.23 7.74
C ARG A 189 9.56 -8.46 7.51
N HIS A 190 8.82 -8.51 6.39
CA HIS A 190 8.05 -9.68 6.02
C HIS A 190 8.96 -10.88 5.74
N ALA A 191 10.07 -10.69 5.03
CA ALA A 191 11.02 -11.75 4.75
C ALA A 191 11.68 -12.32 6.02
N LEU A 192 11.91 -11.49 7.04
CA LEU A 192 12.40 -11.94 8.34
C LEU A 192 11.33 -12.73 9.12
N ALA A 193 10.06 -12.33 9.01
CA ALA A 193 8.94 -13.01 9.66
C ALA A 193 8.52 -14.31 8.95
N ARG A 194 8.77 -14.41 7.63
CA ARG A 194 8.36 -15.54 6.78
C ARG A 194 9.54 -15.99 5.90
N PRO A 195 10.57 -16.62 6.50
CA PRO A 195 11.78 -17.01 5.78
C PRO A 195 11.56 -18.07 4.71
N GLU A 196 10.42 -18.78 4.73
CA GLU A 196 10.00 -19.75 3.74
C GLU A 196 9.49 -19.11 2.43
N VAL A 197 9.25 -17.78 2.40
CA VAL A 197 8.72 -17.07 1.25
C VAL A 197 9.83 -16.32 0.51
N GLY A 198 9.84 -16.41 -0.81
CA GLY A 198 10.75 -15.66 -1.67
C GLY A 198 10.21 -14.27 -2.00
N PHE A 199 11.08 -13.26 -1.99
CA PHE A 199 10.72 -11.90 -2.36
C PHE A 199 11.64 -11.36 -3.44
N ALA A 200 11.06 -10.64 -4.42
CA ALA A 200 11.80 -9.87 -5.42
C ALA A 200 11.25 -8.45 -5.47
N VAL A 201 12.12 -7.45 -5.38
CA VAL A 201 11.72 -6.04 -5.47
C VAL A 201 12.40 -5.39 -6.66
N TRP A 202 11.60 -4.77 -7.52
CA TRP A 202 12.03 -4.05 -8.70
C TRP A 202 11.69 -2.57 -8.55
N HIS A 203 12.59 -1.71 -8.98
CA HIS A 203 12.38 -0.27 -9.02
C HIS A 203 12.81 0.29 -10.37
N ASP A 204 11.91 0.98 -11.06
CA ASP A 204 12.12 1.53 -12.41
C ASP A 204 12.76 0.52 -13.37
N GLY A 205 12.22 -0.72 -13.38
CA GLY A 205 12.65 -1.81 -14.24
C GLY A 205 13.94 -2.52 -13.80
N ARG A 206 14.57 -2.14 -12.69
CA ARG A 206 15.79 -2.77 -12.17
C ARG A 206 15.49 -3.59 -10.91
N LEU A 207 16.06 -4.78 -10.80
CA LEU A 207 16.02 -5.59 -9.59
C LEU A 207 16.88 -4.91 -8.51
N VAL A 208 16.26 -4.51 -7.39
CA VAL A 208 16.93 -3.80 -6.29
C VAL A 208 17.09 -4.66 -5.03
N ALA A 209 16.26 -5.70 -4.89
CA ALA A 209 16.41 -6.69 -3.83
C ALA A 209 15.85 -8.04 -4.28
N GLN A 210 16.52 -9.13 -3.88
CA GLN A 210 16.04 -10.48 -4.04
C GLN A 210 16.36 -11.27 -2.79
N ILE A 211 15.33 -11.86 -2.17
CA ILE A 211 15.44 -12.70 -0.98
C ILE A 211 14.91 -14.06 -1.36
N ARG A 212 15.75 -15.08 -1.26
CA ARG A 212 15.39 -16.47 -1.58
C ARG A 212 14.79 -17.16 -0.37
N PRO A 213 13.83 -18.09 -0.54
CA PRO A 213 13.30 -18.89 0.54
C PRO A 213 14.43 -19.66 1.25
N GLY A 214 14.31 -19.85 2.57
CA GLY A 214 15.23 -20.67 3.36
C GLY A 214 16.57 -20.01 3.68
N LEU A 215 16.77 -18.71 3.39
CA LEU A 215 17.94 -17.99 3.90
C LEU A 215 17.85 -17.86 5.43
N GLU A 216 18.95 -18.18 6.12
CA GLU A 216 19.02 -17.96 7.56
C GLU A 216 18.81 -16.47 7.89
N PRO A 217 18.06 -16.15 8.98
CA PRO A 217 17.79 -14.77 9.39
C PRO A 217 19.05 -13.91 9.51
N LEU A 218 20.18 -14.49 9.90
CA LEU A 218 21.47 -13.81 10.02
C LEU A 218 22.00 -13.29 8.69
N SER A 219 21.76 -13.99 7.57
CA SER A 219 22.19 -13.53 6.25
C SER A 219 21.34 -12.35 5.74
N LEU A 220 20.08 -12.26 6.15
CA LEU A 220 19.18 -11.16 5.83
C LEU A 220 19.56 -9.87 6.58
N ILE A 221 20.08 -9.99 7.81
CA ILE A 221 20.55 -8.84 8.59
C ILE A 221 21.75 -8.18 7.91
N HIS A 222 22.69 -8.97 7.38
CA HIS A 222 23.86 -8.45 6.65
C HIS A 222 23.50 -7.76 5.33
N ILE A 223 22.39 -8.14 4.66
CA ILE A 223 21.91 -7.46 3.45
C ILE A 223 21.29 -6.09 3.79
N SER A 224 20.86 -5.88 5.04
CA SER A 224 20.23 -4.64 5.49
C SER A 224 21.19 -3.57 5.99
N GLU A 225 22.46 -3.90 6.26
CA GLU A 225 23.45 -2.88 6.59
C GLU A 225 23.87 -2.12 5.34
N PRO A 226 23.64 -0.80 5.26
CA PRO A 226 24.24 0.01 4.20
C PRO A 226 25.76 -0.09 4.39
N THR A 227 26.47 -0.73 3.45
CA THR A 227 27.93 -0.72 3.40
C THR A 227 28.39 0.72 3.22
N ARG A 228 28.49 1.46 4.28
CA ARG A 228 29.24 2.70 4.36
C ARG A 228 30.72 2.32 4.41
N ARG A 229 31.26 1.86 3.29
CA ARG A 229 32.71 1.88 3.07
C ARG A 229 33.08 3.34 2.83
N THR A 230 33.31 4.09 3.88
CA THR A 230 34.21 5.23 3.80
C THR A 230 35.61 4.67 3.58
N PRO A 231 36.28 5.00 2.47
CA PRO A 231 37.70 4.67 2.36
C PRO A 231 38.43 5.47 3.45
N ILE A 232 38.99 4.77 4.45
CA ILE A 232 39.93 5.37 5.39
C ILE A 232 41.19 5.64 4.58
N SER A 233 41.35 6.88 4.16
CA SER A 233 42.60 7.40 3.59
C SER A 233 43.62 7.45 4.73
N TYR A 234 44.50 6.47 4.80
CA TYR A 234 45.72 6.54 5.59
C TYR A 234 46.65 7.54 4.91
N ALA A 235 46.65 8.77 5.39
CA ALA A 235 47.73 9.70 5.10
C ALA A 235 48.96 9.22 5.91
N VAL A 236 49.87 8.56 5.25
CA VAL A 236 51.21 8.27 5.79
C VAL A 236 51.97 9.58 5.81
N PHE A 237 52.11 10.19 7.00
CA PHE A 237 53.08 11.21 7.21
C PHE A 237 54.48 10.60 7.30
N CYS A 238 55.26 10.71 6.22
CA CYS A 238 56.71 10.54 6.28
C CYS A 238 57.32 11.85 6.80
N LEU A 239 57.77 11.83 8.06
CA LEU A 239 58.71 12.81 8.59
C LEU A 239 60.11 12.49 8.06
N LYS A 240 60.71 13.48 7.40
CA LYS A 240 62.13 13.63 7.22
C LYS A 240 62.62 14.78 8.06
#